data_1b3450ed530f6d130af2c1afacfd8462
#
_entry.id   1b3450ed530f6d130af2c1afacfd8462
#
_cell.length_a   1.000
_cell.length_b   1.000
_cell.length_c   1.000
_cell.angle_alpha   90.00
_cell.angle_beta   90.00
_cell.angle_gamma   90.00
#
_symmetry.space_group_name_H-M   'P 1'
#
loop_
_entity.id
_entity.type
_entity.pdbx_description
1 polymer ?
#
loop_
_entity_poly.entity_id
_entity_poly.type
_entity_poly.pdbx_seq_one_letter_code
_entity_poly.pdbx_strand_id
1 'polypeptide(L)'
;KDQKRDKKSSSSSTSSSSSTNKRRKVTPSKSSKASSSTKDIFNNTTESLKIIGDYHTLNKRISQNENDASIDATERTKRRQTLLQEQKTMGGIDVYQKASMYGAKASKFVCADWVEPLLRQYVTKETTRPKVLDVGAIDNQYIDRPWINAVPIDLNAQHPSVTQIDFFDYAHNHVTEKLTSSTSSSSSTSSTASTSSTSSSSSNQFDAVIMSLVLNFQGDPRKRGDMLAHVPSLLKNGGLFFIALPSASLDNSRYC
;
A
#
# COMPACT_ATOMS: atom_id res chain seq x y z
N LYS A 1 43.65 -38.55 -32.97
CA LYS A 1 45.03 -38.15 -32.62
C LYS A 1 44.91 -37.29 -31.37
N ASP A 2 44.91 -37.85 -30.11
CA ASP A 2 46.08 -38.19 -29.28
C ASP A 2 46.82 -36.91 -28.88
N GLN A 3 47.05 -36.62 -27.63
CA GLN A 3 47.53 -37.27 -26.41
C GLN A 3 47.34 -36.34 -25.23
N LYS A 4 46.78 -36.68 -24.13
CA LYS A 4 47.26 -37.14 -22.83
C LYS A 4 48.66 -36.65 -22.41
N ARG A 5 48.76 -35.95 -21.29
CA ARG A 5 49.80 -36.18 -20.25
C ARG A 5 49.55 -35.53 -18.91
N ASP A 6 49.46 -36.38 -17.91
CA ASP A 6 49.57 -36.17 -16.47
C ASP A 6 51.00 -35.74 -16.03
N LYS A 7 51.10 -35.09 -14.86
CA LYS A 7 52.16 -35.23 -13.82
C LYS A 7 51.85 -34.22 -12.69
N LYS A 8 51.48 -34.56 -11.54
CA LYS A 8 51.90 -35.17 -10.29
C LYS A 8 53.31 -34.79 -9.82
N SER A 9 53.40 -34.16 -8.64
CA SER A 9 54.35 -34.28 -7.49
C SER A 9 54.21 -33.03 -6.59
N SER A 10 53.85 -33.11 -5.36
CA SER A 10 54.36 -33.68 -4.10
C SER A 10 55.23 -32.69 -3.29
N SER A 11 54.70 -32.45 -2.05
CA SER A 11 55.37 -32.26 -0.75
C SER A 11 56.26 -31.01 -0.54
N SER A 12 56.07 -30.25 0.54
CA SER A 12 56.55 -30.61 1.89
C SER A 12 56.15 -29.56 2.93
N SER A 13 55.94 -30.05 4.10
CA SER A 13 55.72 -29.45 5.40
C SER A 13 56.81 -28.51 5.91
N THR A 14 56.43 -27.44 6.62
CA THR A 14 57.19 -27.04 7.83
C THR A 14 56.28 -26.31 8.81
N SER A 15 56.29 -26.84 10.02
CA SER A 15 55.67 -26.36 11.25
C SER A 15 56.48 -25.19 11.85
N SER A 16 55.78 -24.17 12.37
CA SER A 16 56.31 -23.41 13.50
C SER A 16 55.19 -22.83 14.34
N SER A 17 55.23 -23.22 15.57
CA SER A 17 54.39 -22.81 16.70
C SER A 17 54.76 -21.42 17.19
N SER A 18 53.76 -20.57 17.57
CA SER A 18 53.92 -19.68 18.72
C SER A 18 52.57 -19.10 19.18
N SER A 19 52.17 -19.54 20.35
CA SER A 19 51.61 -18.89 21.54
C SER A 19 50.54 -17.81 21.38
N THR A 20 49.36 -18.22 21.77
CA THR A 20 48.39 -17.65 22.74
C THR A 20 48.42 -16.15 23.01
N ASN A 21 47.31 -15.49 22.62
CA ASN A 21 46.72 -14.47 23.45
C ASN A 21 45.16 -14.53 23.34
N LYS A 22 44.54 -15.13 24.32
CA LYS A 22 43.07 -15.19 24.52
C LYS A 22 42.56 -13.81 24.91
N ARG A 23 42.09 -13.02 23.97
CA ARG A 23 41.27 -11.86 24.23
C ARG A 23 39.80 -12.34 24.41
N ARG A 24 39.31 -12.33 25.65
CA ARG A 24 37.94 -12.55 26.04
C ARG A 24 37.05 -11.57 25.26
N LYS A 25 36.27 -12.10 24.32
CA LYS A 25 35.21 -11.36 23.63
C LYS A 25 34.02 -11.31 24.58
N VAL A 26 33.77 -10.14 25.15
CA VAL A 26 32.55 -9.84 25.91
C VAL A 26 31.40 -9.80 24.89
N THR A 27 30.52 -10.76 24.96
CA THR A 27 29.27 -10.77 24.20
C THR A 27 28.29 -9.81 24.87
N PRO A 28 27.68 -8.86 24.14
CA PRO A 28 26.58 -8.09 24.72
C PRO A 28 25.39 -9.02 24.91
N SER A 29 24.84 -8.99 26.12
CA SER A 29 23.62 -9.65 26.49
C SER A 29 22.48 -9.28 25.53
N LYS A 30 21.93 -10.27 24.86
CA LYS A 30 20.67 -10.14 24.11
C LYS A 30 19.56 -9.77 25.11
N SER A 31 19.14 -8.51 25.07
CA SER A 31 17.84 -8.14 25.65
C SER A 31 16.78 -8.93 24.88
N SER A 32 16.12 -9.81 25.58
CA SER A 32 14.96 -10.55 25.12
C SER A 32 13.82 -9.56 24.83
N LYS A 33 13.72 -9.08 23.60
CA LYS A 33 12.46 -8.59 23.07
C LYS A 33 11.55 -9.81 22.94
N ALA A 34 10.57 -9.88 23.80
CA ALA A 34 9.42 -10.76 23.63
C ALA A 34 8.70 -10.35 22.34
N SER A 35 9.14 -10.90 21.20
CA SER A 35 8.31 -10.97 20.02
C SER A 35 7.26 -12.03 20.34
N SER A 36 6.02 -11.61 20.62
CA SER A 36 4.89 -12.52 20.56
C SER A 36 4.88 -13.08 19.13
N SER A 37 5.35 -14.33 19.03
CA SER A 37 5.19 -15.15 17.85
C SER A 37 3.69 -15.25 17.58
N THR A 38 3.16 -14.40 16.70
CA THR A 38 1.94 -14.71 15.96
C THR A 38 2.30 -15.93 15.15
N LYS A 39 1.99 -17.12 15.67
CA LYS A 39 2.00 -18.37 14.90
C LYS A 39 1.29 -18.04 13.60
N ASP A 40 1.95 -18.29 12.48
CA ASP A 40 1.38 -18.04 11.16
C ASP A 40 0.01 -18.70 11.12
N ILE A 41 -1.04 -17.86 11.00
CA ILE A 41 -2.45 -18.28 10.99
C ILE A 41 -2.71 -19.11 9.71
N PHE A 42 -1.79 -19.00 8.74
CA PHE A 42 -1.92 -19.62 7.43
C PHE A 42 -0.84 -20.68 7.22
N ASN A 43 -1.26 -21.90 6.95
CA ASN A 43 -0.34 -23.02 6.70
C ASN A 43 0.23 -23.02 5.29
N ASN A 44 -0.39 -22.31 4.34
CA ASN A 44 0.05 -22.23 2.95
C ASN A 44 -0.60 -21.08 2.17
N THR A 45 -0.04 -20.78 1.00
CA THR A 45 -0.52 -19.72 0.09
C THR A 45 -1.94 -19.98 -0.43
N THR A 46 -2.33 -21.24 -0.59
CA THR A 46 -3.67 -21.61 -1.08
C THR A 46 -4.76 -21.23 -0.08
N GLU A 47 -4.50 -21.39 1.20
CA GLU A 47 -5.43 -21.00 2.26
C GLU A 47 -5.60 -19.48 2.32
N SER A 48 -4.51 -18.72 2.23
CA SER A 48 -4.58 -17.26 2.19
C SER A 48 -5.34 -16.75 0.97
N LEU A 49 -5.11 -17.32 -0.22
CA LEU A 49 -5.85 -16.98 -1.44
C LEU A 49 -7.34 -17.30 -1.33
N LYS A 50 -7.69 -18.43 -0.68
CA LYS A 50 -9.09 -18.78 -0.44
C LYS A 50 -9.77 -17.73 0.45
N ILE A 51 -9.15 -17.35 1.57
CA ILE A 51 -9.68 -16.32 2.48
C ILE A 51 -9.88 -14.99 1.77
N ILE A 52 -8.91 -14.57 0.96
CA ILE A 52 -9.01 -13.35 0.15
C ILE A 52 -10.20 -13.45 -0.80
N GLY A 53 -10.35 -14.55 -1.52
CA GLY A 53 -11.44 -14.78 -2.47
C GLY A 53 -12.83 -14.81 -1.80
N ASP A 54 -12.94 -15.50 -0.68
CA ASP A 54 -14.19 -15.59 0.10
C ASP A 54 -14.60 -14.22 0.65
N TYR A 55 -13.64 -13.43 1.15
CA TYR A 55 -13.90 -12.08 1.64
C TYR A 55 -14.38 -11.14 0.54
N HIS A 56 -13.75 -11.15 -0.64
CA HIS A 56 -14.21 -10.39 -1.79
C HIS A 56 -15.61 -10.81 -2.27
N THR A 57 -15.90 -12.10 -2.21
CA THR A 57 -17.23 -12.63 -2.56
C THR A 57 -18.29 -12.10 -1.62
N LEU A 58 -18.03 -12.07 -0.31
CA LEU A 58 -18.95 -11.50 0.69
C LEU A 58 -19.13 -10.00 0.51
N ASN A 59 -18.07 -9.23 0.30
CA ASN A 59 -18.17 -7.80 0.00
C ASN A 59 -19.07 -7.53 -1.22
N LYS A 60 -18.90 -8.32 -2.27
CA LYS A 60 -19.74 -8.20 -3.46
C LYS A 60 -21.21 -8.52 -3.16
N ARG A 61 -21.48 -9.59 -2.41
CA ARG A 61 -22.86 -9.96 -2.01
C ARG A 61 -23.50 -8.88 -1.13
N ILE A 62 -22.75 -8.26 -0.23
CA ILE A 62 -23.22 -7.13 0.59
C ILE A 62 -23.62 -5.97 -0.31
N SER A 63 -22.75 -5.56 -1.23
CA SER A 63 -23.03 -4.47 -2.18
C SER A 63 -24.22 -4.78 -3.10
N GLN A 64 -24.33 -6.01 -3.58
CA GLN A 64 -25.47 -6.45 -4.38
C GLN A 64 -26.77 -6.38 -3.59
N ASN A 65 -26.77 -6.82 -2.34
CA ASN A 65 -27.96 -6.71 -1.48
C ASN A 65 -28.36 -5.25 -1.21
N GLU A 66 -27.39 -4.34 -1.05
CA GLU A 66 -27.67 -2.91 -0.87
C GLU A 66 -28.33 -2.27 -2.09
N ASN A 67 -27.94 -2.72 -3.28
CA ASN A 67 -28.44 -2.21 -4.57
C ASN A 67 -29.64 -3.02 -5.15
N ASP A 68 -30.12 -4.06 -4.46
CA ASP A 68 -31.23 -4.88 -4.93
C ASP A 68 -32.55 -4.15 -4.73
N ALA A 69 -33.13 -3.64 -5.82
CA ALA A 69 -34.41 -2.96 -5.81
C ALA A 69 -35.62 -3.92 -5.76
N SER A 70 -35.40 -5.23 -5.90
CA SER A 70 -36.48 -6.24 -5.92
C SER A 70 -36.97 -6.66 -4.53
N ILE A 71 -36.22 -6.30 -3.47
CA ILE A 71 -36.52 -6.64 -2.09
C ILE A 71 -36.88 -5.41 -1.25
N ASP A 72 -37.74 -5.59 -0.26
CA ASP A 72 -38.09 -4.51 0.66
C ASP A 72 -36.93 -4.17 1.63
N ALA A 73 -37.06 -3.05 2.33
CA ALA A 73 -36.02 -2.55 3.25
C ALA A 73 -35.76 -3.50 4.43
N THR A 74 -36.79 -4.20 4.90
CA THR A 74 -36.69 -5.12 6.04
C THR A 74 -35.90 -6.36 5.65
N GLU A 75 -36.24 -6.97 4.52
CA GLU A 75 -35.53 -8.15 4.00
C GLU A 75 -34.09 -7.78 3.62
N ARG A 76 -33.85 -6.59 3.02
CA ARG A 76 -32.51 -6.07 2.73
C ARG A 76 -31.66 -5.96 3.99
N THR A 77 -32.22 -5.41 5.07
CA THR A 77 -31.54 -5.28 6.35
C THR A 77 -31.20 -6.64 6.96
N LYS A 78 -32.14 -7.58 6.93
CA LYS A 78 -31.94 -8.95 7.43
C LYS A 78 -30.82 -9.67 6.67
N ARG A 79 -30.86 -9.62 5.32
CA ARG A 79 -29.80 -10.22 4.49
C ARG A 79 -28.44 -9.58 4.74
N ARG A 80 -28.39 -8.26 4.88
CA ARG A 80 -27.18 -7.53 5.22
C ARG A 80 -26.59 -8.00 6.55
N GLN A 81 -27.41 -8.14 7.59
CA GLN A 81 -26.96 -8.63 8.89
C GLN A 81 -26.39 -10.05 8.80
N THR A 82 -27.03 -10.95 8.05
CA THR A 82 -26.52 -12.31 7.84
C THR A 82 -25.14 -12.29 7.16
N LEU A 83 -25.00 -11.52 6.09
CA LEU A 83 -23.72 -11.41 5.34
C LEU A 83 -22.60 -10.81 6.19
N LEU A 84 -22.91 -9.78 6.99
CA LEU A 84 -21.94 -9.21 7.93
C LEU A 84 -21.56 -10.20 9.03
N GLN A 85 -22.49 -11.02 9.48
CA GLN A 85 -22.19 -12.08 10.45
C GLN A 85 -21.32 -13.18 9.84
N GLU A 86 -21.57 -13.59 8.59
CA GLU A 86 -20.68 -14.51 7.84
C GLU A 86 -19.26 -13.93 7.75
N GLN A 87 -19.13 -12.66 7.38
CA GLN A 87 -17.84 -11.96 7.28
C GLN A 87 -17.11 -11.91 8.64
N LYS A 88 -17.84 -11.62 9.72
CA LYS A 88 -17.30 -11.62 11.08
C LYS A 88 -16.84 -13.01 11.51
N THR A 89 -17.61 -14.05 11.16
CA THR A 89 -17.25 -15.46 11.49
C THR A 89 -15.98 -15.90 10.77
N MET A 90 -15.69 -15.37 9.59
CA MET A 90 -14.43 -15.59 8.88
C MET A 90 -13.23 -14.86 9.51
N GLY A 91 -13.45 -14.04 10.54
CA GLY A 91 -12.43 -13.22 11.19
C GLY A 91 -12.35 -11.78 10.70
N GLY A 92 -13.30 -11.35 9.85
CA GLY A 92 -13.45 -9.98 9.41
C GLY A 92 -12.26 -9.45 8.58
N ILE A 93 -12.11 -8.13 8.58
CA ILE A 93 -11.06 -7.44 7.83
C ILE A 93 -9.65 -7.80 8.31
N ASP A 94 -9.47 -8.09 9.60
CA ASP A 94 -8.16 -8.41 10.16
C ASP A 94 -7.58 -9.70 9.58
N VAL A 95 -8.39 -10.75 9.45
CA VAL A 95 -7.95 -12.02 8.86
C VAL A 95 -7.71 -11.85 7.37
N TYR A 96 -8.57 -11.10 6.67
CA TYR A 96 -8.36 -10.74 5.27
C TYR A 96 -7.01 -10.05 5.06
N GLN A 97 -6.70 -9.01 5.85
CA GLN A 97 -5.44 -8.27 5.70
C GLN A 97 -4.22 -9.12 6.03
N LYS A 98 -4.29 -9.95 7.06
CA LYS A 98 -3.21 -10.92 7.35
C LYS A 98 -3.00 -11.89 6.19
N ALA A 99 -4.08 -12.38 5.57
CA ALA A 99 -3.99 -13.23 4.39
C ALA A 99 -3.37 -12.48 3.19
N SER A 100 -3.75 -11.21 2.98
CA SER A 100 -3.20 -10.36 1.92
C SER A 100 -1.71 -10.11 2.11
N MET A 101 -1.27 -9.76 3.33
CA MET A 101 0.15 -9.58 3.66
C MET A 101 0.95 -10.87 3.48
N TYR A 102 0.39 -12.02 3.88
CA TYR A 102 1.02 -13.32 3.66
C TYR A 102 1.16 -13.63 2.17
N GLY A 103 0.11 -13.42 1.39
CA GLY A 103 0.11 -13.60 -0.06
C GLY A 103 1.10 -12.67 -0.78
N ALA A 104 1.19 -11.41 -0.37
CA ALA A 104 2.15 -10.44 -0.91
C ALA A 104 3.60 -10.89 -0.66
N LYS A 105 3.92 -11.32 0.57
CA LYS A 105 5.25 -11.87 0.90
C LYS A 105 5.59 -13.10 0.06
N ALA A 106 4.62 -13.99 -0.15
CA ALA A 106 4.82 -15.20 -0.95
C ALA A 106 5.00 -14.91 -2.44
N SER A 107 4.28 -13.92 -2.99
CA SER A 107 4.36 -13.52 -4.40
C SER A 107 5.60 -12.67 -4.72
N LYS A 108 6.28 -12.14 -3.70
CA LYS A 108 7.38 -11.19 -3.85
C LYS A 108 7.01 -9.92 -4.64
N PHE A 109 5.73 -9.64 -4.79
CA PHE A 109 5.28 -8.41 -5.42
C PHE A 109 5.26 -7.28 -4.39
N VAL A 110 6.06 -6.26 -4.64
CA VAL A 110 6.10 -5.02 -3.84
C VAL A 110 5.74 -3.87 -4.78
N CYS A 111 4.60 -3.24 -4.55
CA CYS A 111 4.12 -2.16 -5.41
C CYS A 111 5.13 -1.00 -5.48
N ALA A 112 5.76 -0.67 -4.37
CA ALA A 112 6.77 0.39 -4.29
C ALA A 112 7.96 0.14 -5.24
N ASP A 113 8.39 -1.11 -5.44
CA ASP A 113 9.50 -1.45 -6.33
C ASP A 113 9.14 -1.22 -7.80
N TRP A 114 7.87 -1.36 -8.16
CA TRP A 114 7.38 -1.06 -9.49
C TRP A 114 7.18 0.45 -9.71
N VAL A 115 6.66 1.15 -8.72
CA VAL A 115 6.36 2.59 -8.81
C VAL A 115 7.63 3.44 -8.74
N GLU A 116 8.61 3.05 -7.94
CA GLU A 116 9.83 3.83 -7.70
C GLU A 116 10.58 4.24 -8.97
N PRO A 117 10.89 3.33 -9.93
CA PRO A 117 11.59 3.71 -11.16
C PRO A 117 10.81 4.72 -12.01
N LEU A 118 9.48 4.65 -12.00
CA LEU A 118 8.62 5.57 -12.74
C LEU A 118 8.54 6.94 -12.06
N LEU A 119 8.47 6.98 -10.73
CA LEU A 119 8.57 8.22 -9.97
C LEU A 119 9.92 8.91 -10.16
N ARG A 120 11.01 8.16 -10.26
CA ARG A 120 12.34 8.73 -10.51
C ARG A 120 12.44 9.43 -11.87
N GLN A 121 11.69 8.98 -12.88
CA GLN A 121 11.62 9.65 -14.18
C GLN A 121 10.80 10.96 -14.11
N TYR A 122 9.84 11.02 -13.20
CA TYR A 122 9.01 12.21 -12.97
C TYR A 122 9.72 13.28 -12.13
N VAL A 123 10.67 12.89 -11.27
CA VAL A 123 11.40 13.82 -10.40
C VAL A 123 12.26 14.78 -11.23
N THR A 124 12.03 16.07 -11.03
CA THR A 124 12.79 17.18 -11.63
C THR A 124 13.63 17.87 -10.56
N LYS A 125 14.37 18.94 -10.96
CA LYS A 125 15.09 19.79 -10.00
C LYS A 125 14.15 20.49 -9.02
N GLU A 126 12.91 20.80 -9.46
CA GLU A 126 11.89 21.44 -8.63
C GLU A 126 11.16 20.45 -7.72
N THR A 127 11.05 19.20 -8.15
CA THR A 127 10.33 18.13 -7.40
C THR A 127 11.31 17.09 -6.90
N THR A 128 12.21 17.48 -6.00
CA THR A 128 13.24 16.57 -5.47
C THR A 128 12.70 15.51 -4.50
N ARG A 129 11.56 15.79 -3.86
CA ARG A 129 10.90 14.90 -2.90
C ARG A 129 9.40 14.84 -3.17
N PRO A 130 8.95 14.01 -4.12
CA PRO A 130 7.56 13.94 -4.52
C PRO A 130 6.66 13.55 -3.35
N LYS A 131 5.52 14.25 -3.22
CA LYS A 131 4.46 13.94 -2.25
C LYS A 131 3.54 12.89 -2.86
N VAL A 132 3.46 11.72 -2.25
CA VAL A 132 2.77 10.55 -2.79
C VAL A 132 1.67 10.10 -1.83
N LEU A 133 0.43 10.01 -2.31
CA LEU A 133 -0.66 9.38 -1.58
C LEU A 133 -0.70 7.88 -1.93
N ASP A 134 -0.51 7.04 -0.92
CA ASP A 134 -0.60 5.58 -1.06
C ASP A 134 -1.91 5.09 -0.41
N VAL A 135 -2.88 4.74 -1.23
CA VAL A 135 -4.22 4.34 -0.81
C VAL A 135 -4.30 2.83 -0.64
N GLY A 136 -4.80 2.38 0.50
CA GLY A 136 -4.85 0.96 0.86
C GLY A 136 -3.47 0.41 1.26
N ALA A 137 -2.67 1.27 1.87
CA ALA A 137 -1.33 0.95 2.35
C ALA A 137 -1.41 0.23 3.70
N ILE A 138 -1.74 -1.04 3.71
CA ILE A 138 -1.84 -1.86 4.93
C ILE A 138 -0.61 -1.65 5.84
N ASP A 139 0.58 -1.59 5.22
CA ASP A 139 1.84 -1.18 5.82
C ASP A 139 2.48 -0.04 5.00
N ASN A 140 3.52 0.58 5.53
CA ASN A 140 4.19 1.67 4.82
C ASN A 140 5.35 1.13 3.97
N GLN A 141 5.09 0.85 2.70
CA GLN A 141 6.09 0.35 1.73
C GLN A 141 7.17 1.38 1.38
N TYR A 142 6.97 2.65 1.74
CA TYR A 142 7.89 3.76 1.41
C TYR A 142 8.74 4.21 2.60
N ILE A 143 8.67 3.53 3.75
CA ILE A 143 9.36 3.93 4.99
C ILE A 143 10.88 4.03 4.80
N ASP A 144 11.46 3.14 4.01
CA ASP A 144 12.90 3.08 3.71
C ASP A 144 13.30 3.90 2.46
N ARG A 145 12.39 4.74 1.95
CA ARG A 145 12.59 5.59 0.77
C ARG A 145 12.47 7.08 1.12
N PRO A 146 13.45 7.66 1.82
CA PRO A 146 13.35 9.02 2.39
C PRO A 146 13.23 10.13 1.35
N TRP A 147 13.53 9.85 0.08
CA TRP A 147 13.35 10.78 -1.03
C TRP A 147 11.89 10.91 -1.47
N ILE A 148 11.01 10.03 -1.02
CA ILE A 148 9.54 10.11 -1.23
C ILE A 148 8.90 10.66 0.04
N ASN A 149 8.00 11.63 -0.11
CA ASN A 149 7.13 12.09 0.96
C ASN A 149 5.81 11.32 0.89
N ALA A 150 5.82 10.11 1.40
CA ALA A 150 4.65 9.24 1.37
C ALA A 150 3.61 9.62 2.42
N VAL A 151 2.35 9.61 2.01
CA VAL A 151 1.16 9.74 2.86
C VAL A 151 0.36 8.44 2.70
N PRO A 152 0.69 7.40 3.48
CA PRO A 152 -0.02 6.13 3.41
C PRO A 152 -1.33 6.21 4.20
N ILE A 153 -2.43 5.78 3.58
CA ILE A 153 -3.76 5.68 4.21
C ILE A 153 -4.35 4.29 4.00
N ASP A 154 -5.09 3.81 5.00
CA ASP A 154 -5.83 2.56 4.91
C ASP A 154 -7.09 2.59 5.78
N LEU A 155 -8.12 1.86 5.38
CA LEU A 155 -9.36 1.71 6.16
C LEU A 155 -9.12 1.01 7.50
N ASN A 156 -8.15 0.11 7.57
CA ASN A 156 -7.76 -0.64 8.76
C ASN A 156 -6.24 -0.80 8.81
N ALA A 157 -5.55 0.29 9.17
CA ALA A 157 -4.09 0.38 9.19
C ALA A 157 -3.45 -0.67 10.11
N GLN A 158 -2.41 -1.35 9.62
CA GLN A 158 -1.66 -2.36 10.37
C GLN A 158 -0.28 -1.85 10.82
N HIS A 159 0.09 -0.63 10.46
CA HIS A 159 1.35 -0.01 10.84
C HIS A 159 1.14 1.40 11.41
N PRO A 160 1.85 1.83 12.47
CA PRO A 160 1.65 3.14 13.11
C PRO A 160 1.89 4.35 12.20
N SER A 161 2.67 4.19 11.13
CA SER A 161 2.93 5.26 10.17
C SER A 161 1.85 5.37 9.07
N VAL A 162 0.84 4.50 9.08
CA VAL A 162 -0.31 4.55 8.16
C VAL A 162 -1.48 5.21 8.85
N THR A 163 -2.06 6.22 8.21
CA THR A 163 -3.25 6.90 8.74
C THR A 163 -4.49 6.03 8.49
N GLN A 164 -5.19 5.68 9.57
CA GLN A 164 -6.44 4.93 9.46
C GLN A 164 -7.59 5.88 9.11
N ILE A 165 -8.02 5.82 7.85
CA ILE A 165 -9.11 6.65 7.33
C ILE A 165 -9.72 6.00 6.08
N ASP A 166 -11.02 6.19 5.88
CA ASP A 166 -11.69 5.87 4.60
C ASP A 166 -11.21 6.81 3.49
N PHE A 167 -11.03 6.29 2.28
CA PHE A 167 -10.56 7.09 1.15
C PHE A 167 -11.52 8.23 0.79
N PHE A 168 -12.84 8.02 0.86
CA PHE A 168 -13.80 9.06 0.54
C PHE A 168 -13.78 10.19 1.58
N ASP A 169 -13.66 9.84 2.86
CA ASP A 169 -13.52 10.83 3.93
C ASP A 169 -12.21 11.62 3.76
N TYR A 170 -11.12 10.93 3.43
CA TYR A 170 -9.84 11.58 3.14
C TYR A 170 -9.93 12.56 1.96
N ALA A 171 -10.50 12.12 0.84
CA ALA A 171 -10.66 12.94 -0.36
C ALA A 171 -11.56 14.14 -0.10
N HIS A 172 -12.68 13.96 0.62
CA HIS A 172 -13.59 15.03 0.99
C HIS A 172 -12.90 16.08 1.87
N ASN A 173 -12.23 15.68 2.91
CA ASN A 173 -11.50 16.56 3.81
C ASN A 173 -10.42 17.36 3.06
N HIS A 174 -9.69 16.69 2.19
CA HIS A 174 -8.64 17.31 1.37
C HIS A 174 -9.18 18.40 0.44
N VAL A 175 -10.33 18.18 -0.19
CA VAL A 175 -11.00 19.17 -1.05
C VAL A 175 -11.55 20.34 -0.22
N THR A 176 -12.14 20.05 0.95
CA THR A 176 -12.71 21.07 1.84
C THR A 176 -11.63 22.00 2.39
N GLU A 177 -10.49 21.47 2.83
CA GLU A 177 -9.33 22.27 3.25
C GLU A 177 -8.83 23.19 2.13
N LYS A 178 -8.86 22.73 0.89
CA LYS A 178 -8.49 23.55 -0.28
C LYS A 178 -9.44 24.74 -0.46
N LEU A 179 -10.74 24.56 -0.25
CA LEU A 179 -11.74 25.63 -0.37
C LEU A 179 -11.61 26.66 0.76
N THR A 180 -11.40 26.23 2.01
CA THR A 180 -11.28 27.12 3.17
C THR A 180 -9.99 27.94 3.14
N SER A 181 -8.88 27.35 2.69
CA SER A 181 -7.60 28.05 2.54
C SER A 181 -7.62 29.12 1.45
N SER A 182 -8.47 28.98 0.42
CA SER A 182 -8.63 29.96 -0.65
C SER A 182 -9.54 31.15 -0.26
N THR A 183 -10.39 30.98 0.76
CA THR A 183 -11.36 32.03 1.17
C THR A 183 -10.79 32.98 2.23
N SER A 184 -9.72 32.61 2.94
CA SER A 184 -9.11 33.43 4.00
C SER A 184 -8.17 34.54 3.51
N SER A 185 -7.97 34.70 2.20
CA SER A 185 -7.07 35.71 1.60
C SER A 185 -7.76 36.94 1.02
N SER A 186 -9.07 37.14 1.24
CA SER A 186 -9.82 38.28 0.72
C SER A 186 -10.38 39.21 1.79
N SER A 187 -9.51 39.78 2.63
CA SER A 187 -9.85 41.00 3.39
C SER A 187 -8.60 41.78 3.81
N SER A 188 -8.05 42.60 2.91
CA SER A 188 -7.48 43.89 3.23
C SER A 188 -7.13 44.66 1.96
N THR A 189 -7.67 45.86 1.91
CA THR A 189 -7.61 46.87 0.88
C THR A 189 -6.20 47.39 0.56
N SER A 190 -6.06 47.78 -0.70
CA SER A 190 -5.28 48.85 -1.30
C SER A 190 -3.79 48.71 -1.58
N SER A 191 -3.56 48.87 -2.90
CA SER A 191 -2.47 49.57 -3.61
C SER A 191 -1.07 48.97 -3.62
N THR A 192 -0.67 48.63 -4.75
CA THR A 192 0.47 48.93 -5.65
C THR A 192 0.95 47.73 -6.43
N ALA A 193 1.01 47.93 -7.75
CA ALA A 193 1.47 46.97 -8.73
C ALA A 193 2.91 46.53 -8.46
N SER A 194 3.14 45.23 -8.42
CA SER A 194 4.42 44.61 -8.78
C SER A 194 4.14 43.21 -9.24
N THR A 195 4.40 42.96 -10.51
CA THR A 195 4.47 41.66 -11.18
C THR A 195 5.40 40.72 -10.40
N SER A 196 4.84 39.74 -9.74
CA SER A 196 5.60 38.57 -9.28
C SER A 196 4.71 37.34 -9.27
N SER A 197 4.97 36.45 -10.21
CA SER A 197 4.77 35.01 -10.25
C SER A 197 3.78 34.41 -9.24
N THR A 198 2.61 34.07 -9.75
CA THR A 198 1.59 33.22 -9.14
C THR A 198 2.14 31.82 -8.91
N SER A 199 2.68 31.54 -7.73
CA SER A 199 3.04 30.20 -7.30
C SER A 199 2.66 29.99 -5.85
N SER A 200 1.35 29.83 -5.56
CA SER A 200 0.95 29.55 -4.18
C SER A 200 -0.48 29.01 -4.04
N SER A 201 -0.78 27.89 -4.70
CA SER A 201 -1.97 27.09 -4.33
C SER A 201 -1.79 25.57 -4.47
N SER A 202 -0.57 25.08 -4.72
CA SER A 202 -0.31 23.64 -4.92
C SER A 202 0.22 22.89 -3.69
N SER A 203 0.26 23.53 -2.50
CA SER A 203 0.94 22.93 -1.34
C SER A 203 0.24 21.70 -0.77
N ASN A 204 -1.02 21.48 -1.07
CA ASN A 204 -1.77 20.33 -0.53
C ASN A 204 -1.96 19.18 -1.51
N GLN A 205 -1.80 19.36 -2.81
CA GLN A 205 -1.96 18.32 -3.83
C GLN A 205 -0.75 17.38 -3.89
N PHE A 206 -0.98 16.18 -4.46
CA PHE A 206 0.01 15.12 -4.59
C PHE A 206 0.69 15.14 -5.96
N ASP A 207 1.97 14.79 -5.98
CA ASP A 207 2.72 14.52 -7.21
C ASP A 207 2.32 13.17 -7.81
N ALA A 208 1.94 12.22 -6.93
CA ALA A 208 1.40 10.94 -7.37
C ALA A 208 0.33 10.41 -6.40
N VAL A 209 -0.64 9.68 -6.95
CA VAL A 209 -1.61 8.86 -6.20
C VAL A 209 -1.44 7.41 -6.63
N ILE A 210 -1.40 6.51 -5.66
CA ILE A 210 -1.21 5.07 -5.89
C ILE A 210 -2.41 4.33 -5.31
N MET A 211 -3.01 3.45 -6.12
CA MET A 211 -4.05 2.50 -5.71
C MET A 211 -3.63 1.09 -6.13
N SER A 212 -2.93 0.40 -5.23
CA SER A 212 -2.49 -0.96 -5.47
C SER A 212 -3.43 -1.97 -4.84
N LEU A 213 -4.14 -2.75 -5.66
CA LEU A 213 -5.08 -3.78 -5.23
C LEU A 213 -6.23 -3.27 -4.34
N VAL A 214 -6.59 -1.99 -4.46
CA VAL A 214 -7.63 -1.33 -3.66
C VAL A 214 -8.99 -1.41 -4.34
N LEU A 215 -9.06 -1.10 -5.65
CA LEU A 215 -10.33 -1.09 -6.36
C LEU A 215 -11.02 -2.46 -6.40
N ASN A 216 -10.26 -3.54 -6.43
CA ASN A 216 -10.81 -4.89 -6.37
C ASN A 216 -11.39 -5.25 -4.99
N PHE A 217 -11.00 -4.54 -3.93
CA PHE A 217 -11.59 -4.68 -2.60
C PHE A 217 -13.00 -4.07 -2.54
N GLN A 218 -13.24 -2.97 -3.26
CA GLN A 218 -14.54 -2.32 -3.30
C GLN A 218 -15.55 -3.17 -4.10
N GLY A 219 -16.61 -3.65 -3.42
CA GLY A 219 -17.62 -4.54 -4.01
C GLY A 219 -18.57 -3.84 -4.97
N ASP A 220 -18.83 -2.53 -4.78
CA ASP A 220 -19.74 -1.73 -5.58
C ASP A 220 -19.01 -1.10 -6.78
N PRO A 221 -19.43 -1.39 -8.03
CA PRO A 221 -18.84 -0.78 -9.22
C PRO A 221 -18.95 0.74 -9.27
N ARG A 222 -20.05 1.31 -8.72
CA ARG A 222 -20.26 2.77 -8.68
C ARG A 222 -19.21 3.41 -7.77
N LYS A 223 -19.06 2.88 -6.56
CA LYS A 223 -18.03 3.36 -5.63
C LYS A 223 -16.63 3.24 -6.19
N ARG A 224 -16.33 2.20 -6.99
CA ARG A 224 -15.05 2.11 -7.72
C ARG A 224 -14.87 3.27 -8.70
N GLY A 225 -15.94 3.60 -9.45
CA GLY A 225 -15.95 4.77 -10.33
C GLY A 225 -15.75 6.07 -9.56
N ASP A 226 -16.45 6.23 -8.43
CA ASP A 226 -16.33 7.41 -7.56
C ASP A 226 -14.91 7.56 -7.00
N MET A 227 -14.25 6.45 -6.58
CA MET A 227 -12.86 6.48 -6.17
C MET A 227 -11.96 7.04 -7.27
N LEU A 228 -12.12 6.57 -8.50
CA LEU A 228 -11.34 7.07 -9.64
C LEU A 228 -11.65 8.54 -9.95
N ALA A 229 -12.91 8.97 -9.82
CA ALA A 229 -13.35 10.34 -10.06
C ALA A 229 -12.75 11.35 -9.05
N HIS A 230 -12.40 10.91 -7.85
CA HIS A 230 -11.73 11.75 -6.86
C HIS A 230 -10.24 11.96 -7.13
N VAL A 231 -9.57 11.06 -7.85
CA VAL A 231 -8.11 11.11 -8.07
C VAL A 231 -7.64 12.44 -8.69
N PRO A 232 -8.29 12.99 -9.75
CA PRO A 232 -7.85 14.25 -10.34
C PRO A 232 -7.84 15.43 -9.37
N SER A 233 -8.76 15.46 -8.39
CA SER A 233 -8.83 16.55 -7.39
C SER A 233 -7.67 16.51 -6.40
N LEU A 234 -7.10 15.33 -6.18
CA LEU A 234 -5.97 15.08 -5.29
C LEU A 234 -4.61 15.35 -5.96
N LEU A 235 -4.55 15.22 -7.28
CA LEU A 235 -3.31 15.37 -8.05
C LEU A 235 -3.00 16.81 -8.42
N LYS A 236 -1.73 17.14 -8.45
CA LYS A 236 -1.22 18.33 -9.14
C LYS A 236 -1.43 18.20 -10.66
N ASN A 237 -1.44 19.34 -11.37
CA ASN A 237 -1.39 19.30 -12.83
C ASN A 237 -0.13 18.58 -13.31
N GLY A 238 -0.31 17.56 -14.16
CA GLY A 238 0.78 16.69 -14.61
C GLY A 238 1.23 15.65 -13.60
N GLY A 239 0.54 15.50 -12.46
CA GLY A 239 0.79 14.45 -11.49
C GLY A 239 0.46 13.05 -12.02
N LEU A 240 1.01 12.02 -11.38
CA LEU A 240 0.92 10.64 -11.82
C LEU A 240 -0.15 9.86 -11.04
N PHE A 241 -0.88 9.00 -11.74
CA PHE A 241 -1.76 8.03 -11.12
C PHE A 241 -1.29 6.61 -11.42
N PHE A 242 -1.02 5.84 -10.37
CA PHE A 242 -0.63 4.44 -10.45
C PHE A 242 -1.76 3.55 -9.95
N ILE A 243 -2.14 2.58 -10.78
CA ILE A 243 -3.14 1.58 -10.44
C ILE A 243 -2.60 0.19 -10.71
N ALA A 244 -2.70 -0.70 -9.73
CA ALA A 244 -2.42 -2.12 -9.89
C ALA A 244 -3.68 -2.92 -9.57
N LEU A 245 -4.03 -3.85 -10.46
CA LEU A 245 -5.18 -4.73 -10.34
C LEU A 245 -4.74 -6.18 -10.56
N PRO A 246 -5.43 -7.16 -9.94
CA PRO A 246 -5.24 -8.56 -10.31
C PRO A 246 -5.63 -8.77 -11.78
N SER A 247 -4.84 -9.53 -12.55
CA SER A 247 -5.15 -9.82 -13.97
C SER A 247 -6.54 -10.43 -14.14
N ALA A 248 -6.95 -11.30 -13.23
CA ALA A 248 -8.30 -11.87 -13.21
C ALA A 248 -9.43 -10.83 -13.15
N SER A 249 -9.17 -9.62 -12.66
CA SER A 249 -10.14 -8.53 -12.66
C SER A 249 -10.28 -7.84 -14.03
N LEU A 250 -9.28 -8.01 -14.90
CA LEU A 250 -9.26 -7.48 -16.26
C LEU A 250 -9.74 -8.51 -17.28
N ASP A 251 -9.36 -9.78 -17.08
CA ASP A 251 -9.64 -10.86 -18.03
C ASP A 251 -11.05 -11.47 -17.85
N ASN A 252 -11.69 -11.21 -16.70
CA ASN A 252 -12.97 -11.80 -16.37
C ASN A 252 -14.11 -10.80 -16.56
N SER A 253 -14.93 -10.98 -17.59
CA SER A 253 -16.08 -10.14 -17.95
C SER A 253 -17.07 -9.86 -16.82
N ARG A 254 -16.99 -10.58 -15.68
CA ARG A 254 -17.83 -10.29 -14.49
C ARG A 254 -17.44 -9.00 -13.77
N TYR A 255 -16.32 -8.40 -14.12
CA TYR A 255 -15.79 -7.18 -13.50
C TYR A 255 -15.72 -5.98 -14.46
N CYS A 256 -16.06 -6.19 -15.72
CA CYS A 256 -16.20 -5.17 -16.77
C CYS A 256 -17.65 -4.73 -16.90
#